data_f4079256cbde290da87b82d6ad819839
#
_entry.id   f4079256cbde290da87b82d6ad819839
#
_cell.length_a   1.000
_cell.length_b   1.000
_cell.length_c   1.000
_cell.angle_alpha   90.00
_cell.angle_beta   90.00
_cell.angle_gamma   90.00
#
_symmetry.space_group_name_H-M   'P 1'
#
loop_
_entity.id
_entity.type
_entity.pdbx_description
1 polymer ?
#
loop_
_entity_poly.entity_id
_entity_poly.type
_entity_poly.pdbx_seq_one_letter_code
_entity_poly.pdbx_strand_id
1 'polypeptide(L)'
;KEQLEKEIEDLKNQVEELNRKAPTYPSKEHRGGQKLEQRDAIAKYIRTGQTRDIVGLKTTDSGSAALIPTEVLKPHFLEKTRNPLLDLVERVKVNSGSGKYPVIKKTDGVMVSTDELKANPELGKPAISEIDYSIKTYRGYVPVSQEMIDDADYDIMSIVEDEVFNQGENTELSLVTAVLKTATQADAAGFDGIKDIYNKKLKSIYKASIVVTKSMFAALDKVKDKDGRYMLQTDVASPTGYSFGGKTIYKVDDAVFGNEGDMKFFIGDVTEFVKEFDRSQV
;
A
#
# COMPACT_ATOMS: atom_id res chain seq x y z
N LYS A 1 -18.57 -27.04 21.01
CA LYS A 1 -19.34 -26.00 21.72
C LYS A 1 -19.45 -26.35 23.21
N GLU A 2 -19.93 -27.55 23.55
CA GLU A 2 -20.08 -27.98 24.97
C GLU A 2 -18.78 -28.00 25.77
N GLN A 3 -17.63 -28.30 25.15
CA GLN A 3 -16.33 -28.23 25.85
C GLN A 3 -15.89 -26.82 26.19
N LEU A 4 -16.12 -25.87 25.28
CA LEU A 4 -15.82 -24.45 25.50
C LEU A 4 -16.76 -23.83 26.56
N GLU A 5 -18.01 -24.23 26.57
CA GLU A 5 -18.98 -23.77 27.58
C GLU A 5 -18.61 -24.24 28.98
N LYS A 6 -18.13 -25.48 29.13
CA LYS A 6 -17.60 -25.99 30.42
C LYS A 6 -16.34 -25.26 30.88
N GLU A 7 -15.43 -24.98 29.95
CA GLU A 7 -14.19 -24.27 30.26
C GLU A 7 -14.45 -22.81 30.69
N ILE A 8 -15.46 -22.15 30.06
CA ILE A 8 -15.91 -20.82 30.48
C ILE A 8 -16.57 -20.86 31.88
N GLU A 9 -17.31 -21.88 32.18
CA GLU A 9 -17.96 -22.05 33.48
C GLU A 9 -16.95 -22.34 34.60
N ASP A 10 -15.94 -23.17 34.31
CA ASP A 10 -14.83 -23.43 35.23
C ASP A 10 -13.97 -22.18 35.50
N LEU A 11 -13.69 -21.38 34.45
CA LEU A 11 -12.97 -20.13 34.61
C LEU A 11 -13.76 -19.09 35.40
N LYS A 12 -15.09 -19.02 35.21
CA LYS A 12 -15.96 -18.15 36.03
C LYS A 12 -15.94 -18.53 37.49
N ASN A 13 -16.01 -19.83 37.78
CA ASN A 13 -15.95 -20.33 39.14
C ASN A 13 -14.60 -20.07 39.82
N GLN A 14 -13.49 -20.16 39.07
CA GLN A 14 -12.15 -19.82 39.58
C GLN A 14 -12.02 -18.31 39.86
N VAL A 15 -12.57 -17.44 39.02
CA VAL A 15 -12.58 -15.99 39.24
C VAL A 15 -13.42 -15.65 40.49
N GLU A 16 -14.56 -16.32 40.71
CA GLU A 16 -15.41 -16.10 41.87
C GLU A 16 -14.73 -16.58 43.16
N GLU A 17 -14.01 -17.70 43.11
CA GLU A 17 -13.21 -18.21 44.23
C GLU A 17 -12.02 -17.30 44.58
N LEU A 18 -11.36 -16.72 43.58
CA LEU A 18 -10.28 -15.75 43.77
C LEU A 18 -10.83 -14.43 44.36
N ASN A 19 -11.98 -13.97 43.94
CA ASN A 19 -12.65 -12.79 44.49
C ASN A 19 -13.11 -13.02 45.94
N ARG A 20 -13.49 -14.25 46.31
CA ARG A 20 -13.83 -14.61 47.69
C ARG A 20 -12.60 -14.68 48.61
N LYS A 21 -11.43 -15.02 48.04
CA LYS A 21 -10.15 -15.08 48.78
C LYS A 21 -9.42 -13.74 48.80
N ALA A 22 -9.89 -12.73 48.03
CA ALA A 22 -9.32 -11.40 48.10
C ALA A 22 -9.51 -10.84 49.52
N PRO A 23 -8.44 -10.35 50.17
CA PRO A 23 -8.55 -9.77 51.47
C PRO A 23 -9.50 -8.59 51.43
N THR A 24 -10.65 -8.73 52.08
CA THR A 24 -11.59 -7.64 52.32
C THR A 24 -10.90 -6.67 53.25
N TYR A 25 -10.33 -5.61 52.73
CA TYR A 25 -9.88 -4.49 53.56
C TYR A 25 -11.12 -3.90 54.19
N PRO A 26 -11.22 -3.88 55.54
CA PRO A 26 -12.36 -3.27 56.20
C PRO A 26 -12.43 -1.83 55.78
N SER A 27 -13.54 -1.44 55.14
CA SER A 27 -13.89 -0.05 54.95
C SER A 27 -13.94 0.60 56.31
N LYS A 28 -12.93 1.40 56.67
CA LYS A 28 -12.97 2.22 57.87
C LYS A 28 -14.15 3.16 57.71
N GLU A 29 -15.22 2.89 58.46
CA GLU A 29 -16.28 3.86 58.68
C GLU A 29 -15.64 5.17 59.09
N HIS A 30 -15.85 6.20 58.28
CA HIS A 30 -15.44 7.55 58.57
C HIS A 30 -16.22 8.07 59.79
N ARG A 31 -15.64 7.90 60.96
CA ARG A 31 -16.01 8.71 62.10
C ARG A 31 -15.74 10.15 61.75
N GLY A 32 -16.85 10.95 61.58
CA GLY A 32 -16.97 12.39 61.66
C GLY A 32 -15.70 13.22 61.43
N GLY A 33 -15.09 13.19 60.25
CA GLY A 33 -14.13 14.19 59.84
C GLY A 33 -14.88 15.38 59.25
N GLN A 34 -14.72 16.56 59.83
CA GLN A 34 -15.18 17.83 59.29
C GLN A 34 -14.72 17.88 57.82
N LYS A 35 -15.69 18.17 56.94
CA LYS A 35 -15.37 18.50 55.55
C LYS A 35 -14.48 19.75 55.53
N LEU A 36 -13.18 19.55 55.37
CA LEU A 36 -12.24 20.65 55.15
C LEU A 36 -12.70 21.39 53.90
N GLU A 37 -12.86 22.71 53.99
CA GLU A 37 -13.15 23.49 52.80
C GLU A 37 -12.06 23.28 51.78
N GLN A 38 -12.40 23.29 50.50
CA GLN A 38 -11.45 23.01 49.40
C GLN A 38 -10.18 23.86 49.47
N ARG A 39 -10.27 25.09 49.96
CA ARG A 39 -9.14 25.99 50.18
C ARG A 39 -8.15 25.50 51.24
N ASP A 40 -8.65 24.95 52.34
CA ASP A 40 -7.82 24.43 53.41
C ASP A 40 -7.15 23.10 52.99
N ALA A 41 -7.82 22.30 52.20
CA ALA A 41 -7.30 21.07 51.62
C ALA A 41 -6.14 21.37 50.62
N ILE A 42 -6.27 22.38 49.80
CA ILE A 42 -5.22 22.82 48.86
C ILE A 42 -4.03 23.43 49.62
N ALA A 43 -4.30 24.26 50.65
CA ALA A 43 -3.25 24.84 51.49
C ALA A 43 -2.46 23.75 52.26
N LYS A 44 -3.13 22.70 52.72
CA LYS A 44 -2.52 21.55 53.37
C LYS A 44 -1.66 20.72 52.40
N TYR A 45 -2.13 20.53 51.19
CA TYR A 45 -1.36 19.86 50.13
C TYR A 45 -0.06 20.60 49.78
N ILE A 46 -0.15 21.89 49.58
CA ILE A 46 1.02 22.71 49.29
C ILE A 46 2.07 22.68 50.43
N ARG A 47 1.64 22.53 51.68
CA ARG A 47 2.55 22.48 52.85
C ARG A 47 3.12 21.08 53.09
N THR A 48 2.38 20.03 52.85
CA THR A 48 2.74 18.69 53.35
C THR A 48 2.98 17.68 52.24
N GLY A 49 2.58 17.96 50.95
CA GLY A 49 2.68 17.02 49.86
C GLY A 49 1.79 15.78 50.01
N GLN A 50 0.93 15.73 51.05
CA GLN A 50 0.09 14.56 51.33
C GLN A 50 -1.32 14.74 50.73
N THR A 51 -1.74 13.77 49.94
CA THR A 51 -3.01 13.77 49.21
C THR A 51 -4.19 13.11 49.95
N ARG A 52 -4.05 12.74 51.22
CA ARG A 52 -4.97 11.83 51.92
C ARG A 52 -6.38 12.34 52.15
N ASP A 53 -6.60 13.64 52.18
CA ASP A 53 -7.90 14.26 52.50
C ASP A 53 -8.39 15.27 51.44
N ILE A 54 -7.79 15.28 50.30
CA ILE A 54 -8.25 16.17 49.21
C ILE A 54 -9.32 15.44 48.44
N VAL A 55 -10.58 15.80 48.68
CA VAL A 55 -11.64 15.66 47.67
C VAL A 55 -11.34 16.72 46.60
N GLY A 56 -10.20 16.49 45.93
CA GLY A 56 -9.71 17.43 44.95
C GLY A 56 -10.32 17.19 43.58
N LEU A 57 -10.33 18.20 42.79
CA LEU A 57 -10.61 18.17 41.36
C LEU A 57 -9.79 17.04 40.71
N LYS A 58 -10.46 15.94 40.42
CA LYS A 58 -9.89 14.87 39.60
C LYS A 58 -10.05 15.27 38.15
N THR A 59 -9.09 14.92 37.32
CA THR A 59 -9.13 15.07 35.85
C THR A 59 -10.39 14.46 35.23
N THR A 60 -11.07 13.56 35.95
CA THR A 60 -12.28 12.86 35.53
C THR A 60 -13.59 13.52 35.98
N ASP A 61 -13.55 14.57 36.82
CA ASP A 61 -14.76 15.26 37.26
C ASP A 61 -15.26 16.21 36.16
N SER A 62 -16.55 16.20 35.90
CA SER A 62 -17.22 16.92 34.81
C SER A 62 -17.03 18.45 34.82
N GLY A 63 -16.42 19.04 35.85
CA GLY A 63 -16.06 20.46 35.92
C GLY A 63 -14.58 20.74 35.73
N SER A 64 -13.70 19.75 35.89
CA SER A 64 -12.24 19.94 35.76
C SER A 64 -11.76 19.80 34.31
N ALA A 65 -12.50 19.10 33.46
CA ALA A 65 -12.20 18.98 32.03
C ALA A 65 -12.17 20.35 31.31
N ALA A 66 -12.95 21.32 31.79
CA ALA A 66 -12.97 22.66 31.22
C ALA A 66 -11.75 23.53 31.61
N LEU A 67 -10.95 23.09 32.63
CA LEU A 67 -9.77 23.82 33.10
C LEU A 67 -8.46 23.25 32.55
N ILE A 68 -8.52 22.08 31.91
CA ILE A 68 -7.35 21.43 31.32
C ILE A 68 -7.45 21.65 29.82
N PRO A 69 -6.60 22.48 29.22
CA PRO A 69 -6.57 22.62 27.76
C PRO A 69 -6.24 21.29 27.15
N THR A 70 -7.10 20.77 26.28
CA THR A 70 -6.79 19.63 25.44
C THR A 70 -5.87 20.10 24.32
N GLU A 71 -4.62 19.68 24.36
CA GLU A 71 -3.69 19.95 23.27
C GLU A 71 -4.09 19.07 22.08
N VAL A 72 -4.45 19.69 20.98
CA VAL A 72 -4.66 19.01 19.71
C VAL A 72 -3.32 18.95 19.00
N LEU A 73 -2.73 17.76 18.95
CA LEU A 73 -1.49 17.53 18.21
C LEU A 73 -1.73 17.70 16.71
N LYS A 74 -0.70 18.18 16.01
CA LYS A 74 -0.76 18.27 14.54
C LYS A 74 -0.99 16.88 13.93
N PRO A 75 -1.81 16.78 12.88
CA PRO A 75 -2.04 15.52 12.21
C PRO A 75 -0.72 14.95 11.69
N HIS A 76 -0.50 13.66 11.95
CA HIS A 76 0.65 12.94 11.44
C HIS A 76 0.27 12.31 10.10
N PHE A 77 0.91 12.77 9.03
CA PHE A 77 0.72 12.17 7.70
C PHE A 77 1.57 10.91 7.61
N LEU A 78 0.94 9.80 7.23
CA LEU A 78 1.68 8.61 6.84
C LEU A 78 2.30 8.88 5.46
N GLU A 79 3.62 8.82 5.39
CA GLU A 79 4.32 8.94 4.12
C GLU A 79 3.83 7.86 3.15
N LYS A 80 3.27 8.28 2.03
CA LYS A 80 2.93 7.39 0.94
C LYS A 80 4.08 7.39 -0.07
N THR A 81 4.67 6.23 -0.23
CA THR A 81 5.67 6.02 -1.29
C THR A 81 4.92 5.70 -2.58
N ARG A 82 5.19 6.45 -3.64
CA ARG A 82 4.69 6.16 -4.97
C ARG A 82 5.00 4.71 -5.36
N ASN A 83 4.05 4.04 -6.01
CA ASN A 83 4.27 2.66 -6.43
C ASN A 83 5.36 2.60 -7.51
N PRO A 84 6.47 1.87 -7.28
CA PRO A 84 7.59 1.81 -8.23
C PRO A 84 7.21 1.21 -9.60
N LEU A 85 6.05 0.58 -9.73
CA LEU A 85 5.53 0.14 -11.02
C LEU A 85 5.20 1.31 -11.95
N LEU A 86 4.71 2.42 -11.40
CA LEU A 86 4.38 3.61 -12.19
C LEU A 86 5.61 4.30 -12.78
N ASP A 87 6.77 4.12 -12.16
CA ASP A 87 8.04 4.67 -12.66
C ASP A 87 8.58 3.92 -13.89
N LEU A 88 8.07 2.69 -14.15
CA LEU A 88 8.40 1.93 -15.35
C LEU A 88 7.57 2.31 -16.57
N VAL A 89 6.46 3.01 -16.38
CA VAL A 89 5.56 3.38 -17.45
C VAL A 89 6.06 4.64 -18.16
N GLU A 90 6.23 4.56 -19.47
CA GLU A 90 6.61 5.72 -20.26
C GLU A 90 5.41 6.65 -20.49
N ARG A 91 5.55 7.91 -20.06
CA ARG A 91 4.57 8.97 -20.28
C ARG A 91 4.85 9.72 -21.55
N VAL A 92 3.92 9.67 -22.47
CA VAL A 92 3.96 10.39 -23.75
C VAL A 92 3.02 11.59 -23.67
N LYS A 93 3.58 12.81 -23.70
CA LYS A 93 2.78 14.03 -23.72
C LYS A 93 2.18 14.24 -25.10
N VAL A 94 0.87 14.44 -25.16
CA VAL A 94 0.12 14.66 -26.40
C VAL A 94 -0.74 15.92 -26.31
N ASN A 95 -0.96 16.56 -27.45
CA ASN A 95 -1.75 17.78 -27.53
C ASN A 95 -3.22 17.53 -27.91
N SER A 96 -3.50 16.35 -28.51
CA SER A 96 -4.84 15.97 -28.97
C SER A 96 -5.50 14.99 -27.99
N GLY A 97 -6.81 15.09 -27.83
CA GLY A 97 -7.60 14.18 -27.01
C GLY A 97 -7.75 12.78 -27.58
N SER A 98 -7.42 12.56 -28.84
CA SER A 98 -7.37 11.25 -29.50
C SER A 98 -6.39 11.28 -30.67
N GLY A 99 -5.85 10.13 -30.98
CA GLY A 99 -4.90 10.02 -32.11
C GLY A 99 -4.44 8.58 -32.30
N LYS A 100 -3.50 8.43 -33.23
CA LYS A 100 -2.89 7.16 -33.57
C LYS A 100 -1.41 7.19 -33.23
N TYR A 101 -0.95 6.16 -32.53
CA TYR A 101 0.46 5.96 -32.21
C TYR A 101 1.03 4.84 -33.09
N PRO A 102 1.89 5.15 -34.09
CA PRO A 102 2.45 4.15 -34.96
C PRO A 102 3.59 3.39 -34.24
N VAL A 103 3.47 2.07 -34.19
CA VAL A 103 4.50 1.18 -33.65
C VAL A 103 5.12 0.40 -34.79
N ILE A 104 6.43 0.56 -34.98
CA ILE A 104 7.19 -0.16 -36.00
C ILE A 104 7.80 -1.40 -35.39
N LYS A 105 7.33 -2.56 -35.80
CA LYS A 105 7.91 -3.85 -35.40
C LYS A 105 9.08 -4.18 -36.31
N LYS A 106 10.24 -4.37 -35.72
CA LYS A 106 11.43 -4.85 -36.45
C LYS A 106 11.19 -6.28 -36.92
N THR A 107 11.58 -6.58 -38.15
CA THR A 107 11.55 -7.95 -38.68
C THR A 107 12.76 -8.73 -38.15
N ASP A 108 12.58 -10.04 -37.93
CA ASP A 108 13.65 -10.96 -37.58
C ASP A 108 14.38 -11.49 -38.84
N GLY A 109 14.20 -10.84 -40.00
CA GLY A 109 14.76 -11.23 -41.28
C GLY A 109 16.29 -11.11 -41.30
N VAL A 110 16.95 -12.11 -41.89
CA VAL A 110 18.40 -12.16 -42.09
C VAL A 110 18.69 -11.82 -43.54
N MET A 111 19.70 -11.00 -43.77
CA MET A 111 20.21 -10.75 -45.11
C MET A 111 20.87 -12.00 -45.70
N VAL A 112 20.60 -12.33 -46.94
CA VAL A 112 21.16 -13.45 -47.65
C VAL A 112 22.34 -12.97 -48.46
N SER A 113 23.46 -13.72 -48.45
CA SER A 113 24.60 -13.45 -49.31
C SER A 113 24.21 -13.71 -50.78
N THR A 114 24.51 -12.76 -51.65
CA THR A 114 24.19 -12.84 -53.09
C THR A 114 25.49 -12.73 -53.87
N ASP A 115 25.68 -13.57 -54.89
CA ASP A 115 26.86 -13.52 -55.76
C ASP A 115 26.83 -12.24 -56.61
N GLU A 116 28.00 -11.82 -57.05
CA GLU A 116 28.18 -10.70 -57.97
C GLU A 116 27.32 -10.89 -59.23
N LEU A 117 26.66 -9.77 -59.66
CA LEU A 117 25.82 -9.72 -60.85
C LEU A 117 24.46 -10.45 -60.74
N LYS A 118 24.07 -10.97 -59.57
CA LYS A 118 22.72 -11.47 -59.35
C LYS A 118 21.82 -10.38 -58.78
N ALA A 119 20.51 -10.48 -59.07
CA ALA A 119 19.52 -9.59 -58.51
C ALA A 119 19.47 -9.72 -56.99
N ASN A 120 19.44 -8.59 -56.26
CA ASN A 120 19.33 -8.61 -54.83
C ASN A 120 17.96 -9.16 -54.39
N PRO A 121 17.93 -10.07 -53.39
CA PRO A 121 16.68 -10.59 -52.84
C PRO A 121 15.91 -9.47 -52.13
N GLU A 122 14.58 -9.54 -52.15
CA GLU A 122 13.73 -8.63 -51.40
C GLU A 122 13.90 -8.87 -49.90
N LEU A 123 14.20 -7.83 -49.16
CA LEU A 123 14.34 -7.88 -47.70
C LEU A 123 12.96 -7.79 -47.05
N GLY A 124 12.81 -8.40 -45.89
CA GLY A 124 11.58 -8.32 -45.10
C GLY A 124 11.23 -6.87 -44.76
N LYS A 125 10.01 -6.47 -45.03
CA LYS A 125 9.52 -5.11 -44.71
C LYS A 125 9.19 -5.02 -43.22
N PRO A 126 9.48 -3.89 -42.54
CA PRO A 126 9.04 -3.69 -41.16
C PRO A 126 7.50 -3.66 -41.11
N ALA A 127 6.94 -4.37 -40.16
CA ALA A 127 5.49 -4.33 -39.91
C ALA A 127 5.15 -3.08 -39.08
N ILE A 128 4.29 -2.23 -39.65
CA ILE A 128 3.77 -1.04 -38.97
C ILE A 128 2.41 -1.42 -38.41
N SER A 129 2.21 -1.25 -37.12
CA SER A 129 0.91 -1.35 -36.46
C SER A 129 0.55 0.00 -35.84
N GLU A 130 -0.70 0.38 -35.91
CA GLU A 130 -1.23 1.61 -35.31
C GLU A 130 -1.96 1.25 -34.03
N ILE A 131 -1.72 2.01 -32.98
CA ILE A 131 -2.43 1.92 -31.71
C ILE A 131 -3.26 3.19 -31.57
N ASP A 132 -4.58 3.04 -31.52
CA ASP A 132 -5.47 4.17 -31.28
C ASP A 132 -5.46 4.52 -29.78
N TYR A 133 -5.27 5.80 -29.46
CA TYR A 133 -5.41 6.29 -28.09
C TYR A 133 -6.55 7.29 -27.98
N SER A 134 -7.22 7.28 -26.82
CA SER A 134 -8.27 8.22 -26.47
C SER A 134 -8.13 8.60 -25.00
N ILE A 135 -7.95 9.89 -24.75
CA ILE A 135 -7.76 10.43 -23.40
C ILE A 135 -9.11 10.59 -22.72
N LYS A 136 -9.22 10.06 -21.53
CA LYS A 136 -10.37 10.22 -20.65
C LYS A 136 -10.04 11.22 -19.55
N THR A 137 -10.98 12.08 -19.22
CA THR A 137 -10.81 13.04 -18.12
C THR A 137 -11.40 12.45 -16.85
N TYR A 138 -10.60 12.34 -15.81
CA TYR A 138 -11.02 11.95 -14.47
C TYR A 138 -11.20 13.21 -13.64
N ARG A 139 -12.33 13.35 -12.99
CA ARG A 139 -12.68 14.53 -12.19
C ARG A 139 -13.35 14.09 -10.89
N GLY A 140 -13.05 14.82 -9.82
CA GLY A 140 -13.68 14.65 -8.53
C GLY A 140 -13.70 15.98 -7.79
N TYR A 141 -14.42 16.04 -6.69
CA TYR A 141 -14.39 17.16 -5.77
C TYR A 141 -14.50 16.63 -4.34
N VAL A 142 -13.85 17.30 -3.41
CA VAL A 142 -13.97 17.04 -1.99
C VAL A 142 -14.62 18.27 -1.36
N PRO A 143 -15.87 18.16 -0.85
CA PRO A 143 -16.51 19.29 -0.21
C PRO A 143 -15.87 19.55 1.17
N VAL A 144 -15.47 20.80 1.42
CA VAL A 144 -14.95 21.25 2.71
C VAL A 144 -15.81 22.45 3.12
N SER A 145 -16.29 22.47 4.38
CA SER A 145 -17.06 23.60 4.88
C SER A 145 -16.14 24.77 5.24
N GLN A 146 -16.64 26.00 5.06
CA GLN A 146 -15.88 27.20 5.43
C GLN A 146 -15.58 27.22 6.93
N GLU A 147 -16.53 26.80 7.76
CA GLU A 147 -16.37 26.69 9.21
C GLU A 147 -15.20 25.77 9.59
N MET A 148 -15.06 24.64 8.87
CA MET A 148 -13.97 23.71 9.09
C MET A 148 -12.60 24.32 8.74
N ILE A 149 -12.55 25.19 7.72
CA ILE A 149 -11.30 25.88 7.34
C ILE A 149 -10.96 26.96 8.38
N ASP A 150 -11.97 27.68 8.84
CA ASP A 150 -11.78 28.82 9.77
C ASP A 150 -11.46 28.34 11.20
N ASP A 151 -12.00 27.19 11.63
CA ASP A 151 -11.84 26.66 12.99
C ASP A 151 -10.65 25.68 13.13
N ALA A 152 -10.01 25.30 12.04
CA ALA A 152 -8.93 24.32 12.10
C ALA A 152 -7.59 24.97 12.50
N ASP A 153 -6.92 24.36 13.47
CA ASP A 153 -5.56 24.73 13.90
C ASP A 153 -4.47 24.29 12.90
N TYR A 154 -4.84 23.60 11.81
CA TYR A 154 -3.93 23.06 10.81
C TYR A 154 -4.47 23.24 9.38
N ASP A 155 -3.58 23.19 8.41
CA ASP A 155 -3.91 23.40 7.00
C ASP A 155 -4.70 22.22 6.40
N ILE A 156 -6.03 22.37 6.40
CA ILE A 156 -6.96 21.38 5.80
C ILE A 156 -6.76 21.28 4.30
N MET A 157 -6.38 22.37 3.63
CA MET A 157 -6.22 22.36 2.18
C MET A 157 -5.08 21.44 1.75
N SER A 158 -3.97 21.43 2.48
CA SER A 158 -2.86 20.50 2.21
C SER A 158 -3.28 19.04 2.37
N ILE A 159 -4.13 18.73 3.36
CA ILE A 159 -4.67 17.36 3.55
C ILE A 159 -5.51 16.93 2.36
N VAL A 160 -6.36 17.84 1.87
CA VAL A 160 -7.23 17.55 0.71
C VAL A 160 -6.40 17.40 -0.56
N GLU A 161 -5.39 18.24 -0.76
CA GLU A 161 -4.48 18.14 -1.90
C GLU A 161 -3.72 16.81 -1.92
N ASP A 162 -3.19 16.38 -0.78
CA ASP A 162 -2.53 15.08 -0.64
C ASP A 162 -3.47 13.91 -0.93
N GLU A 163 -4.73 13.99 -0.47
CA GLU A 163 -5.71 12.94 -0.73
C GLU A 163 -6.11 12.89 -2.22
N VAL A 164 -6.29 14.03 -2.87
CA VAL A 164 -6.58 14.10 -4.30
C VAL A 164 -5.41 13.53 -5.11
N PHE A 165 -4.18 13.86 -4.73
CA PHE A 165 -2.98 13.30 -5.36
C PHE A 165 -2.93 11.77 -5.22
N ASN A 166 -3.18 11.25 -4.03
CA ASN A 166 -3.24 9.80 -3.77
C ASN A 166 -4.30 9.09 -4.62
N GLN A 167 -5.49 9.69 -4.74
CA GLN A 167 -6.56 9.14 -5.58
C GLN A 167 -6.17 9.16 -7.06
N GLY A 168 -5.43 10.17 -7.49
CA GLY A 168 -4.83 10.24 -8.82
C GLY A 168 -3.88 9.07 -9.09
N GLU A 169 -2.92 8.83 -8.19
CA GLU A 169 -1.98 7.71 -8.31
C GLU A 169 -2.67 6.34 -8.30
N ASN A 170 -3.67 6.16 -7.43
CA ASN A 170 -4.45 4.91 -7.39
C ASN A 170 -5.22 4.68 -8.71
N THR A 171 -5.74 5.75 -9.31
CA THR A 171 -6.41 5.67 -10.61
C THR A 171 -5.43 5.29 -11.72
N GLU A 172 -4.27 5.94 -11.77
CA GLU A 172 -3.18 5.63 -12.70
C GLU A 172 -2.75 4.17 -12.58
N LEU A 173 -2.49 3.71 -11.36
CA LEU A 173 -2.11 2.32 -11.07
C LEU A 173 -3.18 1.33 -11.53
N SER A 174 -4.46 1.63 -11.32
CA SER A 174 -5.58 0.81 -11.77
C SER A 174 -5.63 0.71 -13.30
N LEU A 175 -5.39 1.80 -14.00
CA LEU A 175 -5.37 1.82 -15.47
C LEU A 175 -4.18 1.02 -16.04
N VAL A 176 -2.99 1.23 -15.47
CA VAL A 176 -1.78 0.48 -15.86
C VAL A 176 -1.99 -1.02 -15.66
N THR A 177 -2.49 -1.42 -14.50
CA THR A 177 -2.74 -2.84 -14.22
C THR A 177 -3.85 -3.44 -15.08
N ALA A 178 -4.87 -2.66 -15.46
CA ALA A 178 -5.88 -3.10 -16.41
C ALA A 178 -5.27 -3.45 -17.78
N VAL A 179 -4.31 -2.65 -18.25
CA VAL A 179 -3.57 -2.95 -19.49
C VAL A 179 -2.67 -4.19 -19.30
N LEU A 180 -1.95 -4.32 -18.17
CA LEU A 180 -1.13 -5.49 -17.90
C LEU A 180 -1.94 -6.81 -17.91
N LYS A 181 -3.20 -6.76 -17.45
CA LYS A 181 -4.12 -7.91 -17.49
C LYS A 181 -4.49 -8.38 -18.90
N THR A 182 -4.30 -7.54 -19.92
CA THR A 182 -4.55 -7.91 -21.34
C THR A 182 -3.41 -8.73 -21.93
N ALA A 183 -2.30 -8.90 -21.22
CA ALA A 183 -1.19 -9.74 -21.68
C ALA A 183 -1.63 -11.18 -21.91
N THR A 184 -0.90 -11.88 -22.78
CA THR A 184 -1.15 -13.29 -23.05
C THR A 184 -1.09 -14.11 -21.77
N GLN A 185 -2.19 -14.79 -21.44
CA GLN A 185 -2.27 -15.60 -20.24
C GLN A 185 -1.32 -16.80 -20.31
N ALA A 186 -0.67 -17.06 -19.19
CA ALA A 186 0.22 -18.20 -19.02
C ALA A 186 0.15 -18.71 -17.58
N ASP A 187 -0.04 -20.01 -17.42
CA ASP A 187 0.01 -20.64 -16.12
C ASP A 187 1.46 -21.01 -15.77
N ALA A 188 1.88 -20.72 -14.56
CA ALA A 188 3.17 -21.09 -14.04
C ALA A 188 3.04 -21.90 -12.76
N ALA A 189 3.51 -23.12 -12.77
CA ALA A 189 3.61 -23.97 -11.58
C ALA A 189 4.92 -23.63 -10.84
N GLY A 190 4.83 -22.77 -9.81
CA GLY A 190 5.96 -22.43 -8.96
C GLY A 190 7.11 -21.68 -9.67
N PHE A 191 8.30 -21.78 -9.10
CA PHE A 191 9.51 -21.11 -9.59
C PHE A 191 9.93 -21.55 -10.99
N ASP A 192 9.87 -22.84 -11.28
CA ASP A 192 10.30 -23.38 -12.57
C ASP A 192 9.40 -22.93 -13.70
N GLY A 193 8.08 -22.85 -13.47
CA GLY A 193 7.14 -22.32 -14.44
C GLY A 193 7.41 -20.85 -14.77
N ILE A 194 7.72 -20.03 -13.78
CA ILE A 194 8.11 -18.62 -13.99
C ILE A 194 9.40 -18.51 -14.80
N LYS A 195 10.42 -19.31 -14.47
CA LYS A 195 11.68 -19.38 -15.23
C LYS A 195 11.48 -19.82 -16.67
N ASP A 196 10.60 -20.79 -16.91
CA ASP A 196 10.30 -21.26 -18.24
C ASP A 196 9.62 -20.21 -19.11
N ILE A 197 8.70 -19.44 -18.55
CA ILE A 197 8.07 -18.31 -19.25
C ILE A 197 9.13 -17.27 -19.61
N TYR A 198 9.93 -16.88 -18.64
CA TYR A 198 10.97 -15.87 -18.83
C TYR A 198 12.01 -16.29 -19.85
N ASN A 199 12.52 -17.53 -19.78
CA ASN A 199 13.63 -17.98 -20.61
C ASN A 199 13.18 -18.45 -22.01
N LYS A 200 11.97 -19.00 -22.14
CA LYS A 200 11.51 -19.63 -23.40
C LYS A 200 10.55 -18.75 -24.20
N LYS A 201 9.69 -17.96 -23.52
CA LYS A 201 8.63 -17.21 -24.20
C LYS A 201 8.98 -15.76 -24.51
N LEU A 202 9.91 -15.15 -23.76
CA LEU A 202 10.35 -13.79 -23.98
C LEU A 202 11.58 -13.71 -24.86
N LYS A 203 11.58 -12.77 -25.82
CA LYS A 203 12.77 -12.47 -26.62
C LYS A 203 13.81 -11.76 -25.74
N SER A 204 15.07 -12.12 -25.91
CA SER A 204 16.21 -11.58 -25.11
C SER A 204 16.41 -10.07 -25.23
N ILE A 205 15.81 -9.44 -26.24
CA ILE A 205 15.91 -8.00 -26.49
C ILE A 205 15.14 -7.15 -25.45
N TYR A 206 14.11 -7.73 -24.79
CA TYR A 206 13.28 -7.02 -23.84
C TYR A 206 13.90 -6.97 -22.45
N LYS A 207 13.81 -5.81 -21.81
CA LYS A 207 14.21 -5.62 -20.41
C LYS A 207 13.08 -6.10 -19.49
N ALA A 208 12.93 -7.42 -19.38
CA ALA A 208 11.84 -7.99 -18.62
C ALA A 208 11.93 -7.64 -17.14
N SER A 209 10.83 -7.21 -16.59
CA SER A 209 10.54 -7.06 -15.16
C SER A 209 9.43 -8.03 -14.76
N ILE A 210 9.32 -8.31 -13.47
CA ILE A 210 8.35 -9.24 -12.91
C ILE A 210 7.43 -8.44 -11.99
N VAL A 211 6.15 -8.32 -12.33
CA VAL A 211 5.13 -7.71 -11.48
C VAL A 211 4.33 -8.81 -10.83
N VAL A 212 4.19 -8.80 -9.51
CA VAL A 212 3.49 -9.85 -8.75
C VAL A 212 2.53 -9.24 -7.74
N THR A 213 1.43 -9.95 -7.47
CA THR A 213 0.54 -9.62 -6.35
C THR A 213 1.24 -9.92 -5.01
N LYS A 214 0.82 -9.24 -3.93
CA LYS A 214 1.35 -9.50 -2.57
C LYS A 214 1.19 -10.96 -2.17
N SER A 215 0.06 -11.58 -2.49
CA SER A 215 -0.20 -13.00 -2.22
C SER A 215 0.75 -13.91 -2.98
N MET A 216 0.98 -13.63 -4.27
CA MET A 216 1.95 -14.39 -5.08
C MET A 216 3.38 -14.20 -4.55
N PHE A 217 3.76 -12.96 -4.20
CA PHE A 217 5.06 -12.69 -3.62
C PHE A 217 5.27 -13.47 -2.31
N ALA A 218 4.28 -13.47 -1.41
CA ALA A 218 4.37 -14.21 -0.16
C ALA A 218 4.48 -15.74 -0.37
N ALA A 219 3.87 -16.26 -1.44
CA ALA A 219 4.02 -17.65 -1.81
C ALA A 219 5.44 -17.95 -2.34
N LEU A 220 5.99 -17.07 -3.17
CA LEU A 220 7.35 -17.20 -3.71
C LEU A 220 8.42 -17.06 -2.61
N ASP A 221 8.24 -16.13 -1.68
CA ASP A 221 9.19 -15.88 -0.59
C ASP A 221 9.32 -17.07 0.37
N LYS A 222 8.26 -17.88 0.50
CA LYS A 222 8.26 -19.09 1.34
C LYS A 222 8.90 -20.31 0.70
N VAL A 223 9.20 -20.28 -0.60
CA VAL A 223 9.80 -21.42 -1.31
C VAL A 223 11.24 -21.61 -0.90
N LYS A 224 11.54 -22.81 -0.43
CA LYS A 224 12.89 -23.22 0.01
C LYS A 224 13.49 -24.25 -0.93
N ASP A 225 14.79 -24.20 -1.05
CA ASP A 225 15.58 -25.25 -1.69
C ASP A 225 15.66 -26.51 -0.80
N LYS A 226 16.18 -27.62 -1.34
CA LYS A 226 16.41 -28.87 -0.61
C LYS A 226 17.28 -28.71 0.64
N ASP A 227 18.14 -27.70 0.65
CA ASP A 227 19.01 -27.34 1.76
C ASP A 227 18.33 -26.42 2.81
N GLY A 228 17.04 -26.09 2.62
CA GLY A 228 16.26 -25.23 3.52
C GLY A 228 16.50 -23.73 3.34
N ARG A 229 17.25 -23.31 2.31
CA ARG A 229 17.49 -21.90 1.98
C ARG A 229 16.31 -21.32 1.19
N TYR A 230 15.97 -20.07 1.47
CA TYR A 230 14.96 -19.37 0.65
C TYR A 230 15.49 -19.13 -0.77
N MET A 231 14.65 -19.42 -1.75
CA MET A 231 15.02 -19.28 -3.17
C MET A 231 14.97 -17.84 -3.66
N LEU A 232 14.11 -17.01 -3.06
CA LEU A 232 14.06 -15.59 -3.37
C LEU A 232 15.21 -14.86 -2.69
N GLN A 233 16.05 -14.21 -3.48
CA GLN A 233 17.21 -13.48 -2.97
C GLN A 233 16.88 -12.01 -2.78
N THR A 234 17.32 -11.46 -1.64
CA THR A 234 17.34 -10.01 -1.43
C THR A 234 18.47 -9.42 -2.27
N ASP A 235 18.15 -8.40 -3.05
CA ASP A 235 19.10 -7.71 -3.91
C ASP A 235 19.15 -6.24 -3.55
N VAL A 236 20.26 -5.83 -2.96
CA VAL A 236 20.50 -4.44 -2.52
C VAL A 236 20.57 -3.48 -3.71
N ALA A 237 20.91 -3.96 -4.90
CA ALA A 237 20.96 -3.15 -6.10
C ALA A 237 19.58 -2.95 -6.76
N SER A 238 18.58 -3.74 -6.36
CA SER A 238 17.23 -3.64 -6.90
C SER A 238 16.43 -2.51 -6.22
N PRO A 239 15.70 -1.66 -6.96
CA PRO A 239 14.85 -0.62 -6.39
C PRO A 239 13.79 -1.13 -5.41
N THR A 240 13.38 -2.39 -5.57
CA THR A 240 12.36 -3.03 -4.73
C THR A 240 12.94 -3.95 -3.66
N GLY A 241 14.28 -4.10 -3.62
CA GLY A 241 14.98 -4.95 -2.67
C GLY A 241 14.92 -6.45 -2.97
N TYR A 242 14.26 -6.87 -4.05
CA TYR A 242 14.12 -8.28 -4.44
C TYR A 242 14.37 -8.49 -5.91
N SER A 243 15.07 -9.57 -6.23
CA SER A 243 15.31 -9.99 -7.61
C SER A 243 15.07 -11.48 -7.79
N PHE A 244 14.64 -11.86 -8.98
CA PHE A 244 14.48 -13.24 -9.38
C PHE A 244 15.15 -13.46 -10.73
N GLY A 245 16.15 -14.33 -10.73
CA GLY A 245 16.93 -14.59 -11.96
C GLY A 245 17.60 -13.34 -12.53
N GLY A 246 18.01 -12.39 -11.68
CA GLY A 246 18.59 -11.12 -12.09
C GLY A 246 17.59 -10.10 -12.63
N LYS A 247 16.29 -10.31 -12.39
CA LYS A 247 15.20 -9.38 -12.76
C LYS A 247 14.53 -8.82 -11.53
N THR A 248 14.24 -7.53 -11.56
CA THR A 248 13.56 -6.83 -10.47
C THR A 248 12.11 -7.30 -10.35
N ILE A 249 11.67 -7.52 -9.11
CA ILE A 249 10.30 -7.86 -8.78
C ILE A 249 9.59 -6.61 -8.26
N TYR A 250 8.45 -6.30 -8.85
CA TYR A 250 7.56 -5.22 -8.42
C TYR A 250 6.32 -5.80 -7.74
N LYS A 251 6.07 -5.37 -6.52
CA LYS A 251 4.92 -5.82 -5.73
C LYS A 251 3.76 -4.86 -5.92
N VAL A 252 2.57 -5.41 -6.19
CA VAL A 252 1.33 -4.66 -6.33
C VAL A 252 0.28 -5.26 -5.41
N ASP A 253 -0.61 -4.44 -4.89
CA ASP A 253 -1.70 -4.93 -4.06
C ASP A 253 -2.63 -5.87 -4.83
N ASP A 254 -3.08 -6.92 -4.17
CA ASP A 254 -3.92 -7.95 -4.80
C ASP A 254 -5.19 -7.34 -5.40
N ALA A 255 -5.83 -6.41 -4.68
CA ALA A 255 -7.05 -5.74 -5.12
C ALA A 255 -6.90 -4.96 -6.44
N VAL A 256 -5.71 -4.46 -6.74
CA VAL A 256 -5.45 -3.69 -7.98
C VAL A 256 -5.24 -4.64 -9.17
N PHE A 257 -4.53 -5.75 -8.96
CA PHE A 257 -4.19 -6.69 -10.02
C PHE A 257 -5.16 -7.87 -10.15
N GLY A 258 -5.98 -8.13 -9.11
CA GLY A 258 -6.96 -9.23 -9.04
C GLY A 258 -7.96 -9.02 -7.92
N ASN A 259 -8.43 -10.12 -7.35
CA ASN A 259 -9.14 -10.14 -6.08
C ASN A 259 -8.15 -10.34 -4.94
N GLU A 260 -8.58 -10.05 -3.71
CA GLU A 260 -7.77 -10.34 -2.53
C GLU A 260 -7.44 -11.83 -2.44
N GLY A 261 -6.17 -12.17 -2.30
CA GLY A 261 -5.66 -13.54 -2.29
C GLY A 261 -5.33 -14.13 -3.66
N ASP A 262 -5.58 -13.42 -4.76
CA ASP A 262 -5.25 -13.90 -6.11
C ASP A 262 -3.73 -13.91 -6.32
N MET A 263 -3.22 -15.08 -6.72
CA MET A 263 -1.81 -15.24 -7.09
C MET A 263 -1.62 -14.93 -8.58
N LYS A 264 -1.44 -13.66 -8.92
CA LYS A 264 -1.24 -13.21 -10.29
C LYS A 264 0.15 -12.62 -10.49
N PHE A 265 0.66 -12.77 -11.70
CA PHE A 265 1.94 -12.21 -12.08
C PHE A 265 1.92 -11.71 -13.53
N PHE A 266 2.78 -10.76 -13.84
CA PHE A 266 3.09 -10.33 -15.19
C PHE A 266 4.61 -10.42 -15.38
N ILE A 267 5.05 -10.95 -16.50
CA ILE A 267 6.47 -11.04 -16.87
C ILE A 267 6.65 -10.43 -18.24
N GLY A 268 7.40 -9.36 -18.33
CA GLY A 268 7.61 -8.65 -19.58
C GLY A 268 8.28 -7.32 -19.39
N ASP A 269 8.46 -6.61 -20.47
CA ASP A 269 8.94 -5.24 -20.48
C ASP A 269 7.74 -4.31 -20.32
N VAL A 270 7.57 -3.76 -19.10
CA VAL A 270 6.45 -2.87 -18.78
C VAL A 270 6.53 -1.60 -19.61
N THR A 271 7.74 -1.05 -19.81
CA THR A 271 7.97 0.19 -20.55
C THR A 271 7.53 0.08 -22.01
N GLU A 272 7.77 -1.08 -22.63
CA GLU A 272 7.35 -1.31 -24.02
C GLU A 272 5.89 -1.77 -24.14
N PHE A 273 5.36 -2.42 -23.10
CA PHE A 273 4.00 -2.96 -23.10
C PHE A 273 2.95 -1.91 -22.79
N VAL A 274 3.24 -0.97 -21.87
CA VAL A 274 2.33 0.07 -21.41
C VAL A 274 2.88 1.44 -21.75
N LYS A 275 2.12 2.23 -22.48
CA LYS A 275 2.42 3.66 -22.73
C LYS A 275 1.27 4.47 -22.16
N GLU A 276 1.56 5.46 -21.38
CA GLU A 276 0.59 6.41 -20.83
C GLU A 276 0.58 7.67 -21.68
N PHE A 277 -0.58 8.02 -22.22
CA PHE A 277 -0.76 9.25 -22.98
C PHE A 277 -1.36 10.31 -22.07
N ASP A 278 -0.57 11.32 -21.76
CA ASP A 278 -0.97 12.45 -20.93
C ASP A 278 -1.14 13.72 -21.76
N ARG A 279 -2.28 14.36 -21.58
CA ARG A 279 -2.54 15.68 -22.15
C ARG A 279 -2.34 16.71 -21.04
N SER A 280 -1.17 17.35 -21.02
CA SER A 280 -0.96 18.50 -20.17
C SER A 280 -1.97 19.59 -20.51
N GLN A 281 -2.88 19.90 -19.61
CA GLN A 281 -3.67 21.12 -19.69
C GLN A 281 -2.71 22.29 -19.47
N VAL A 282 -2.67 23.20 -20.44
CA VAL A 282 -2.06 24.52 -20.30
C VAL A 282 -3.03 25.39 -19.52
#